data_a7b69d568c1d75b88e4ef2e4f7811fb3
#
_entry.id   a7b69d568c1d75b88e4ef2e4f7811fb3
#
_cell.length_a   1.000
_cell.length_b   1.000
_cell.length_c   1.000
_cell.angle_alpha   90.00
_cell.angle_beta   90.00
_cell.angle_gamma   90.00
#
_symmetry.space_group_name_H-M   'P 1'
#
loop_
_entity.id
_entity.type
_entity.pdbx_description
1 polymer ?
#
loop_
_entity_poly.entity_id
_entity_poly.type
_entity_poly.pdbx_seq_one_letter_code
_entity_poly.pdbx_strand_id
1 'polypeptide(L)'
;MIQRADYVVPYFNNQLRLDKPPLAYWAQVASYRIFGESDFSARFPSAVAAALTALVIVGWGYRVGAATVGWWAAIIFTLSLQTFVHAKAAVADMWLVLFMTLAHWTGYELLARSSATAAHASHGTKAVVVPNHRTRWWLVFYLSLALGFLAKGPIAWIPLLTVGAAIFHTRDWQLGRNFKFLRGILLMLAVVAIWGIPALIQTHGEFFAIGIGRHVIGRSLATMEGHGASSFGMYLLLLPFYFVTIFVGFFPWSIKLPWLIRQLWGQKKTRIADSGDRGIKIDNYLLTGIAMIFVIFTLVSTKLPHYTLPAFPLLSLLLARHWQRTATVKNHGSSFPTIAISAACVWVAIALVVPPFVARFFPAYQLFRESRAHLQTRMQFGSVEFEEPSVVWYFRSRVQGFLTRLNKKTAVDFMSKPGPRFVIVPTPLVQTLFPNRPQTLRYFPTHGFNIPKGKQVDLALVLKSE
;
A
#
# COMPACT_ATOMS: atom_id res chain seq x y z
N MET A 1 3.38 18.67 8.15
CA MET A 1 2.22 19.33 7.54
C MET A 1 1.41 20.12 8.56
N ILE A 2 0.75 19.54 9.57
CA ILE A 2 -0.10 20.26 10.52
C ILE A 2 0.66 21.39 11.23
N GLN A 3 1.79 21.09 11.87
CA GLN A 3 2.58 22.06 12.65
C GLN A 3 3.15 23.24 11.83
N ARG A 4 3.32 23.06 10.51
CA ARG A 4 3.85 24.10 9.60
C ARG A 4 2.77 24.76 8.76
N ALA A 5 1.51 24.30 8.86
CA ALA A 5 0.42 24.67 7.95
C ALA A 5 0.77 24.51 6.46
N ASP A 6 1.74 23.63 6.16
CA ASP A 6 2.17 23.31 4.80
C ASP A 6 1.61 21.94 4.41
N TYR A 7 0.69 21.93 3.42
CA TYR A 7 0.01 20.73 2.93
C TYR A 7 0.54 20.28 1.56
N VAL A 8 1.53 20.98 1.04
CA VAL A 8 2.13 20.66 -0.27
C VAL A 8 3.23 19.62 -0.10
N VAL A 9 4.21 19.91 0.76
CA VAL A 9 5.37 19.03 0.96
C VAL A 9 5.37 18.46 2.38
N PRO A 10 5.44 17.11 2.54
CA PRO A 10 5.56 16.52 3.86
C PRO A 10 6.97 16.69 4.45
N TYR A 11 7.01 16.84 5.76
CA TYR A 11 8.24 16.89 6.54
C TYR A 11 8.24 15.78 7.58
N PHE A 12 9.42 15.20 7.81
CA PHE A 12 9.64 14.26 8.90
C PHE A 12 10.92 14.65 9.64
N ASN A 13 10.85 14.80 10.95
CA ASN A 13 11.98 15.22 11.78
C ASN A 13 12.70 16.46 11.24
N ASN A 14 11.93 17.49 10.87
CA ASN A 14 12.39 18.76 10.28
C ASN A 14 13.08 18.68 8.90
N GLN A 15 13.07 17.51 8.27
CA GLN A 15 13.62 17.31 6.93
C GLN A 15 12.50 17.06 5.92
N LEU A 16 12.72 17.48 4.67
CA LEU A 16 11.81 17.20 3.56
C LEU A 16 11.64 15.69 3.37
N ARG A 17 10.40 15.25 3.21
CA ARG A 17 10.08 13.86 2.93
C ARG A 17 9.54 13.73 1.50
N LEU A 18 10.46 13.44 0.58
CA LEU A 18 10.22 13.48 -0.86
C LEU A 18 9.97 12.08 -1.48
N ASP A 19 9.74 11.07 -0.65
CA ASP A 19 9.64 9.66 -1.08
C ASP A 19 8.27 9.29 -1.67
N LYS A 20 7.21 10.03 -1.34
CA LYS A 20 5.84 9.72 -1.78
C LYS A 20 4.99 10.97 -2.04
N PRO A 21 4.02 10.90 -2.98
CA PRO A 21 3.01 11.93 -3.16
C PRO A 21 2.09 12.09 -1.94
N PRO A 22 1.28 13.16 -1.84
CA PRO A 22 0.73 13.65 -0.59
C PRO A 22 -0.56 12.98 -0.10
N LEU A 23 -1.29 12.22 -0.93
CA LEU A 23 -2.65 11.78 -0.63
C LEU A 23 -2.75 11.00 0.70
N ALA A 24 -1.81 10.09 0.94
CA ALA A 24 -1.79 9.33 2.20
C ALA A 24 -1.54 10.25 3.41
N TYR A 25 -0.68 11.27 3.26
CA TYR A 25 -0.43 12.25 4.31
C TYR A 25 -1.64 13.16 4.54
N TRP A 26 -2.35 13.58 3.46
CA TRP A 26 -3.59 14.35 3.60
C TRP A 26 -4.67 13.57 4.35
N ALA A 27 -4.82 12.30 4.05
CA ALA A 27 -5.75 11.42 4.76
C ALA A 27 -5.38 11.29 6.25
N GLN A 28 -4.08 11.17 6.58
CA GLN A 28 -3.60 11.18 7.96
C GLN A 28 -3.83 12.52 8.65
N VAL A 29 -3.57 13.64 7.99
CA VAL A 29 -3.86 14.99 8.50
C VAL A 29 -5.34 15.15 8.84
N ALA A 30 -6.25 14.70 7.96
CA ALA A 30 -7.68 14.73 8.23
C ALA A 30 -8.03 13.87 9.46
N SER A 31 -7.46 12.67 9.55
CA SER A 31 -7.66 11.77 10.70
C SER A 31 -7.13 12.37 12.00
N TYR A 32 -5.95 13.00 12.00
CA TYR A 32 -5.39 13.66 13.19
C TYR A 32 -6.23 14.87 13.65
N ARG A 33 -6.84 15.60 12.72
CA ARG A 33 -7.74 16.72 13.07
C ARG A 33 -9.04 16.25 13.71
N ILE A 34 -9.52 15.08 13.35
CA ILE A 34 -10.78 14.52 13.88
C ILE A 34 -10.55 13.79 15.21
N PHE A 35 -9.51 12.96 15.29
CA PHE A 35 -9.29 12.03 16.40
C PHE A 35 -8.09 12.38 17.29
N GLY A 36 -7.39 13.48 17.00
CA GLY A 36 -6.11 13.78 17.63
C GLY A 36 -4.95 12.92 17.13
N GLU A 37 -3.73 13.24 17.52
CA GLU A 37 -2.52 12.51 17.14
C GLU A 37 -2.37 11.25 18.01
N SER A 38 -2.54 10.06 17.41
CA SER A 38 -2.43 8.77 18.08
C SER A 38 -2.08 7.66 17.07
N ASP A 39 -1.67 6.50 17.56
CA ASP A 39 -1.45 5.31 16.73
C ASP A 39 -2.71 4.88 15.97
N PHE A 40 -3.88 5.07 16.57
CA PHE A 40 -5.17 4.81 15.93
C PHE A 40 -5.37 5.75 14.74
N SER A 41 -5.31 7.05 14.96
CA SER A 41 -5.56 8.05 13.92
C SER A 41 -4.53 8.01 12.79
N ALA A 42 -3.28 7.60 13.06
CA ALA A 42 -2.27 7.38 12.03
C ALA A 42 -2.64 6.23 11.07
N ARG A 43 -3.28 5.17 11.57
CA ARG A 43 -3.62 3.93 10.84
C ARG A 43 -5.03 3.93 10.28
N PHE A 44 -5.95 4.65 10.88
CA PHE A 44 -7.36 4.72 10.49
C PHE A 44 -7.59 4.98 9.00
N PRO A 45 -6.87 5.89 8.32
CA PRO A 45 -7.03 6.11 6.88
C PRO A 45 -6.78 4.87 6.02
N SER A 46 -5.85 4.01 6.39
CA SER A 46 -5.60 2.75 5.66
C SER A 46 -6.76 1.76 5.83
N ALA A 47 -7.36 1.70 7.02
CA ALA A 47 -8.55 0.87 7.28
C ALA A 47 -9.75 1.37 6.47
N VAL A 48 -9.95 2.69 6.40
CA VAL A 48 -11.00 3.30 5.55
C VAL A 48 -10.79 2.96 4.08
N ALA A 49 -9.57 3.10 3.56
CA ALA A 49 -9.26 2.75 2.17
C ALA A 49 -9.50 1.26 1.88
N ALA A 50 -9.20 0.36 2.83
CA ALA A 50 -9.50 -1.07 2.72
C ALA A 50 -11.02 -1.34 2.69
N ALA A 51 -11.79 -0.70 3.56
CA ALA A 51 -13.25 -0.82 3.59
C ALA A 51 -13.88 -0.29 2.30
N LEU A 52 -13.44 0.88 1.81
CA LEU A 52 -13.89 1.43 0.53
C LEU A 52 -13.53 0.50 -0.64
N THR A 53 -12.35 -0.13 -0.62
CA THR A 53 -11.98 -1.14 -1.63
C THR A 53 -12.93 -2.33 -1.58
N ALA A 54 -13.28 -2.82 -0.40
CA ALA A 54 -14.26 -3.91 -0.25
C ALA A 54 -15.62 -3.52 -0.82
N LEU A 55 -16.11 -2.30 -0.58
CA LEU A 55 -17.37 -1.79 -1.16
C LEU A 55 -17.30 -1.69 -2.69
N VAL A 56 -16.17 -1.23 -3.24
CA VAL A 56 -15.92 -1.22 -4.70
C VAL A 56 -15.97 -2.64 -5.27
N ILE A 57 -15.37 -3.62 -4.58
CA ILE A 57 -15.41 -5.03 -4.98
C ILE A 57 -16.84 -5.58 -4.94
N VAL A 58 -17.64 -5.25 -3.90
CA VAL A 58 -19.07 -5.62 -3.85
C VAL A 58 -19.81 -5.08 -5.06
N GLY A 59 -19.66 -3.77 -5.34
CA GLY A 59 -20.31 -3.13 -6.49
C GLY A 59 -19.88 -3.73 -7.84
N TRP A 60 -18.60 -3.98 -8.01
CA TRP A 60 -18.09 -4.59 -9.24
C TRP A 60 -18.56 -6.05 -9.39
N GLY A 61 -18.49 -6.84 -8.31
CA GLY A 61 -18.94 -8.24 -8.31
C GLY A 61 -20.45 -8.37 -8.62
N TYR A 62 -21.29 -7.47 -8.09
CA TYR A 62 -22.70 -7.38 -8.45
C TYR A 62 -22.90 -7.15 -9.96
N ARG A 63 -22.09 -6.28 -10.57
CA ARG A 63 -22.16 -5.96 -12.01
C ARG A 63 -21.72 -7.13 -12.92
N VAL A 64 -20.75 -7.92 -12.49
CA VAL A 64 -20.12 -8.97 -13.33
C VAL A 64 -20.58 -10.40 -12.99
N GLY A 65 -21.46 -10.54 -12.02
CA GLY A 65 -21.98 -11.84 -11.62
C GLY A 65 -23.32 -11.68 -10.89
N ALA A 66 -23.27 -11.65 -9.56
CA ALA A 66 -24.43 -11.48 -8.69
C ALA A 66 -23.98 -10.79 -7.39
N ALA A 67 -24.94 -10.36 -6.55
CA ALA A 67 -24.65 -9.80 -5.24
C ALA A 67 -23.76 -10.75 -4.40
N THR A 68 -24.02 -12.05 -4.45
CA THR A 68 -23.25 -13.09 -3.75
C THR A 68 -21.80 -13.13 -4.19
N VAL A 69 -21.51 -12.95 -5.48
CA VAL A 69 -20.13 -12.85 -5.99
C VAL A 69 -19.42 -11.64 -5.40
N GLY A 70 -20.08 -10.48 -5.38
CA GLY A 70 -19.51 -9.26 -4.81
C GLY A 70 -19.16 -9.39 -3.33
N TRP A 71 -20.09 -9.89 -2.53
CA TRP A 71 -19.89 -10.10 -1.10
C TRP A 71 -18.76 -11.08 -0.81
N TRP A 72 -18.73 -12.23 -1.49
CA TRP A 72 -17.66 -13.20 -1.30
C TRP A 72 -16.31 -12.69 -1.76
N ALA A 73 -16.25 -11.95 -2.86
CA ALA A 73 -15.00 -11.34 -3.30
C ALA A 73 -14.49 -10.32 -2.27
N ALA A 74 -15.36 -9.52 -1.67
CA ALA A 74 -15.00 -8.59 -0.62
C ALA A 74 -14.51 -9.32 0.65
N ILE A 75 -15.17 -10.42 1.06
CA ILE A 75 -14.74 -11.26 2.19
C ILE A 75 -13.37 -11.87 1.92
N ILE A 76 -13.14 -12.41 0.70
CA ILE A 76 -11.86 -12.97 0.28
C ILE A 76 -10.77 -11.90 0.36
N PHE A 77 -11.02 -10.71 -0.16
CA PHE A 77 -10.08 -9.61 -0.13
C PHE A 77 -9.74 -9.17 1.30
N THR A 78 -10.74 -8.91 2.14
CA THR A 78 -10.55 -8.38 3.49
C THR A 78 -9.89 -9.35 4.44
N LEU A 79 -10.16 -10.65 4.29
CA LEU A 79 -9.58 -11.70 5.12
C LEU A 79 -8.25 -12.25 4.58
N SER A 80 -7.71 -11.71 3.48
CA SER A 80 -6.35 -12.03 3.05
C SER A 80 -5.33 -11.43 4.00
N LEU A 81 -4.30 -12.18 4.40
CA LEU A 81 -3.29 -11.76 5.39
C LEU A 81 -2.68 -10.40 5.06
N GLN A 82 -2.27 -10.21 3.83
CA GLN A 82 -1.59 -8.97 3.43
C GLN A 82 -2.54 -7.76 3.43
N THR A 83 -3.82 -7.94 3.06
CA THR A 83 -4.85 -6.91 3.22
C THR A 83 -5.05 -6.55 4.69
N PHE A 84 -5.19 -7.56 5.56
CA PHE A 84 -5.35 -7.38 6.99
C PHE A 84 -4.18 -6.58 7.61
N VAL A 85 -2.95 -6.93 7.26
CA VAL A 85 -1.74 -6.23 7.76
C VAL A 85 -1.69 -4.79 7.27
N HIS A 86 -1.91 -4.55 5.96
CA HIS A 86 -1.81 -3.19 5.38
C HIS A 86 -2.98 -2.28 5.75
N ALA A 87 -4.17 -2.83 5.99
CA ALA A 87 -5.31 -2.08 6.51
C ALA A 87 -5.05 -1.52 7.92
N LYS A 88 -4.15 -2.15 8.69
CA LYS A 88 -3.75 -1.73 10.05
C LYS A 88 -2.42 -0.98 10.09
N ALA A 89 -1.80 -0.73 8.96
CA ALA A 89 -0.54 -0.01 8.86
C ALA A 89 -0.76 1.43 8.38
N ALA A 90 0.07 2.36 8.87
CA ALA A 90 0.05 3.76 8.42
C ALA A 90 0.81 3.91 7.09
N VAL A 91 0.26 3.35 6.01
CA VAL A 91 0.91 3.26 4.69
C VAL A 91 0.00 3.71 3.54
N ALA A 92 0.59 4.05 2.42
CA ALA A 92 -0.13 4.50 1.23
C ALA A 92 -0.76 3.37 0.40
N ASP A 93 -0.40 2.12 0.69
CA ASP A 93 -0.71 0.96 -0.14
C ASP A 93 -2.21 0.73 -0.33
N MET A 94 -3.00 0.87 0.73
CA MET A 94 -4.45 0.66 0.64
C MET A 94 -5.15 1.70 -0.23
N TRP A 95 -4.67 2.95 -0.25
CA TRP A 95 -5.15 3.99 -1.16
C TRP A 95 -4.83 3.66 -2.62
N LEU A 96 -3.61 3.16 -2.88
CA LEU A 96 -3.24 2.67 -4.21
C LEU A 96 -4.17 1.54 -4.65
N VAL A 97 -4.43 0.54 -3.78
CA VAL A 97 -5.31 -0.59 -4.07
C VAL A 97 -6.73 -0.12 -4.38
N LEU A 98 -7.27 0.82 -3.61
CA LEU A 98 -8.59 1.41 -3.85
C LEU A 98 -8.69 2.01 -5.26
N PHE A 99 -7.77 2.89 -5.60
CA PHE A 99 -7.85 3.60 -6.87
C PHE A 99 -7.51 2.71 -8.07
N MET A 100 -6.58 1.77 -7.91
CA MET A 100 -6.35 0.77 -8.97
C MET A 100 -7.56 -0.14 -9.17
N THR A 101 -8.26 -0.53 -8.10
CA THR A 101 -9.49 -1.33 -8.21
C THR A 101 -10.60 -0.57 -8.92
N LEU A 102 -10.82 0.70 -8.59
CA LEU A 102 -11.75 1.58 -9.29
C LEU A 102 -11.39 1.76 -10.77
N ALA A 103 -10.11 1.97 -11.07
CA ALA A 103 -9.64 2.10 -12.43
C ALA A 103 -9.84 0.79 -13.22
N HIS A 104 -9.56 -0.37 -12.63
CA HIS A 104 -9.83 -1.65 -13.28
C HIS A 104 -11.34 -1.87 -13.51
N TRP A 105 -12.19 -1.59 -12.54
CA TRP A 105 -13.63 -1.71 -12.71
C TRP A 105 -14.14 -0.80 -13.83
N THR A 106 -13.82 0.50 -13.75
CA THR A 106 -14.28 1.47 -14.75
C THR A 106 -13.71 1.21 -16.14
N GLY A 107 -12.45 0.75 -16.22
CA GLY A 107 -11.83 0.29 -17.45
C GLY A 107 -12.58 -0.89 -18.08
N TYR A 108 -12.96 -1.89 -17.28
CA TYR A 108 -13.79 -3.01 -17.74
C TYR A 108 -15.16 -2.54 -18.25
N GLU A 109 -15.86 -1.67 -17.52
CA GLU A 109 -17.18 -1.14 -17.92
C GLU A 109 -17.11 -0.39 -19.25
N LEU A 110 -16.06 0.37 -19.51
CA LEU A 110 -15.85 1.07 -20.77
C LEU A 110 -15.64 0.08 -21.93
N LEU A 111 -14.87 -0.99 -21.73
CA LEU A 111 -14.64 -2.04 -22.73
C LEU A 111 -15.90 -2.88 -22.99
N ALA A 112 -16.59 -3.35 -21.96
CA ALA A 112 -17.75 -4.19 -22.09
C ALA A 112 -18.91 -3.49 -22.83
N ARG A 113 -19.11 -2.20 -22.60
CA ARG A 113 -20.15 -1.40 -23.29
C ARG A 113 -19.85 -1.18 -24.77
N SER A 114 -18.58 -1.01 -25.13
CA SER A 114 -18.19 -0.89 -26.54
C SER A 114 -18.53 -2.16 -27.31
N SER A 115 -18.25 -3.31 -26.72
CA SER A 115 -18.57 -4.62 -27.33
C SER A 115 -20.07 -4.81 -27.56
N ALA A 116 -20.92 -4.45 -26.59
CA ALA A 116 -22.37 -4.53 -26.74
C ALA A 116 -22.91 -3.62 -27.84
N THR A 117 -22.39 -2.40 -27.98
CA THR A 117 -22.81 -1.47 -29.04
C THR A 117 -22.42 -1.96 -30.43
N ALA A 118 -21.23 -2.55 -30.58
CA ALA A 118 -20.77 -3.13 -31.84
C ALA A 118 -21.62 -4.36 -32.26
N ALA A 119 -22.00 -5.23 -31.32
CA ALA A 119 -22.84 -6.39 -31.59
C ALA A 119 -24.25 -5.99 -32.05
N HIS A 120 -24.88 -4.96 -31.44
CA HIS A 120 -26.18 -4.45 -31.89
C HIS A 120 -26.14 -3.79 -33.27
N ALA A 121 -25.04 -3.09 -33.60
CA ALA A 121 -24.88 -2.49 -34.92
C ALA A 121 -24.76 -3.54 -36.05
N SER A 122 -24.17 -4.71 -35.77
CA SER A 122 -24.03 -5.81 -36.74
C SER A 122 -25.32 -6.60 -37.00
N HIS A 123 -26.30 -6.55 -36.11
CA HIS A 123 -27.58 -7.28 -36.22
C HIS A 123 -28.78 -6.43 -36.69
N GLY A 124 -28.56 -5.16 -37.13
CA GLY A 124 -29.62 -4.33 -37.72
C GLY A 124 -30.80 -3.98 -36.81
N THR A 125 -30.74 -4.31 -35.53
CA THR A 125 -31.77 -3.96 -34.56
C THR A 125 -31.67 -2.48 -34.17
N LYS A 126 -32.79 -1.72 -34.26
CA LYS A 126 -32.86 -0.32 -33.86
C LYS A 126 -32.25 -0.17 -32.45
N ALA A 127 -31.24 0.66 -32.36
CA ALA A 127 -30.59 0.94 -31.08
C ALA A 127 -31.62 1.43 -30.04
N VAL A 128 -31.91 0.62 -29.07
CA VAL A 128 -32.60 1.11 -27.88
C VAL A 128 -31.71 2.17 -27.27
N VAL A 129 -32.17 3.42 -27.25
CA VAL A 129 -31.44 4.55 -26.66
C VAL A 129 -31.29 4.30 -25.18
N VAL A 130 -30.20 3.61 -24.81
CA VAL A 130 -29.80 3.46 -23.41
C VAL A 130 -29.39 4.86 -22.91
N PRO A 131 -30.01 5.36 -21.82
CA PRO A 131 -29.76 6.73 -21.33
C PRO A 131 -28.28 7.04 -21.21
N ASN A 132 -27.90 8.26 -21.56
CA ASN A 132 -26.54 8.77 -21.74
C ASN A 132 -25.69 8.85 -20.45
N HIS A 133 -25.67 7.79 -19.62
CA HIS A 133 -24.72 7.65 -18.51
C HIS A 133 -23.28 7.35 -18.97
N ARG A 134 -23.01 7.34 -20.29
CA ARG A 134 -21.72 7.05 -20.92
C ARG A 134 -20.61 8.03 -20.55
N THR A 135 -20.96 9.26 -20.16
CA THR A 135 -19.98 10.34 -19.97
C THR A 135 -19.19 10.21 -18.67
N ARG A 136 -19.66 9.47 -17.68
CA ARG A 136 -19.10 9.47 -16.32
C ARG A 136 -18.00 8.41 -16.08
N TRP A 137 -18.05 7.23 -16.73
CA TRP A 137 -17.08 6.16 -16.47
C TRP A 137 -15.65 6.52 -16.84
N TRP A 138 -15.44 7.22 -17.97
CA TRP A 138 -14.10 7.67 -18.35
C TRP A 138 -13.54 8.71 -17.36
N LEU A 139 -14.39 9.58 -16.79
CA LEU A 139 -13.99 10.53 -15.76
C LEU A 139 -13.51 9.77 -14.51
N VAL A 140 -14.31 8.80 -14.02
CA VAL A 140 -13.94 8.00 -12.84
C VAL A 140 -12.65 7.22 -13.11
N PHE A 141 -12.47 6.70 -14.32
CA PHE A 141 -11.25 6.00 -14.71
C PHE A 141 -10.00 6.88 -14.54
N TYR A 142 -9.97 8.05 -15.18
CA TYR A 142 -8.79 8.92 -15.11
C TYR A 142 -8.63 9.63 -13.78
N LEU A 143 -9.71 9.96 -13.09
CA LEU A 143 -9.63 10.46 -11.70
C LEU A 143 -9.04 9.39 -10.77
N SER A 144 -9.42 8.13 -10.94
CA SER A 144 -8.81 7.03 -10.17
C SER A 144 -7.31 6.89 -10.44
N LEU A 145 -6.88 7.02 -11.70
CA LEU A 145 -5.45 7.01 -12.06
C LEU A 145 -4.70 8.20 -11.44
N ALA A 146 -5.31 9.40 -11.46
CA ALA A 146 -4.73 10.60 -10.87
C ALA A 146 -4.59 10.48 -9.34
N LEU A 147 -5.67 10.06 -8.64
CA LEU A 147 -5.66 9.88 -7.19
C LEU A 147 -4.75 8.73 -6.76
N GLY A 148 -4.70 7.66 -7.54
CA GLY A 148 -3.74 6.58 -7.35
C GLY A 148 -2.29 7.05 -7.49
N PHE A 149 -1.99 7.92 -8.46
CA PHE A 149 -0.70 8.57 -8.57
C PHE A 149 -0.38 9.42 -7.34
N LEU A 150 -1.34 10.24 -6.87
CA LEU A 150 -1.18 11.04 -5.66
C LEU A 150 -1.04 10.18 -4.39
N ALA A 151 -1.43 8.89 -4.42
CA ALA A 151 -1.20 7.95 -3.33
C ALA A 151 0.21 7.33 -3.36
N LYS A 152 0.67 6.84 -4.52
CA LYS A 152 1.94 6.08 -4.59
C LYS A 152 2.73 6.25 -5.90
N GLY A 153 2.41 7.25 -6.70
CA GLY A 153 3.13 7.55 -7.95
C GLY A 153 2.71 6.71 -9.16
N PRO A 154 3.55 6.63 -10.21
CA PRO A 154 3.18 6.11 -11.54
C PRO A 154 2.70 4.67 -11.58
N ILE A 155 3.01 3.86 -10.56
CA ILE A 155 2.57 2.46 -10.46
C ILE A 155 1.03 2.34 -10.50
N ALA A 156 0.32 3.40 -10.13
CA ALA A 156 -1.14 3.50 -10.21
C ALA A 156 -1.68 3.45 -11.65
N TRP A 157 -0.81 3.58 -12.66
CA TRP A 157 -1.21 3.59 -14.08
C TRP A 157 -1.20 2.20 -14.74
N ILE A 158 -0.90 1.14 -13.99
CA ILE A 158 -1.00 -0.25 -14.48
C ILE A 158 -2.38 -0.56 -15.13
N PRO A 159 -3.52 -0.07 -14.63
CA PRO A 159 -4.81 -0.28 -15.28
C PRO A 159 -4.87 0.23 -16.74
N LEU A 160 -4.10 1.26 -17.11
CA LEU A 160 -3.97 1.68 -18.52
C LEU A 160 -3.34 0.57 -19.37
N LEU A 161 -2.30 -0.07 -18.84
CA LEU A 161 -1.64 -1.18 -19.53
C LEU A 161 -2.56 -2.39 -19.65
N THR A 162 -3.36 -2.67 -18.62
CA THR A 162 -4.38 -3.74 -18.66
C THR A 162 -5.42 -3.48 -19.75
N VAL A 163 -5.92 -2.23 -19.84
CA VAL A 163 -6.87 -1.84 -20.88
C VAL A 163 -6.22 -1.92 -22.26
N GLY A 164 -5.00 -1.41 -22.42
CA GLY A 164 -4.25 -1.49 -23.67
C GLY A 164 -4.03 -2.92 -24.12
N ALA A 165 -3.62 -3.80 -23.21
CA ALA A 165 -3.44 -5.23 -23.48
C ALA A 165 -4.76 -5.92 -23.86
N ALA A 166 -5.88 -5.57 -23.21
CA ALA A 166 -7.19 -6.11 -23.55
C ALA A 166 -7.64 -5.68 -24.96
N ILE A 167 -7.44 -4.42 -25.33
CA ILE A 167 -7.73 -3.91 -26.68
C ILE A 167 -6.84 -4.60 -27.73
N PHE A 168 -5.54 -4.71 -27.46
CA PHE A 168 -4.60 -5.37 -28.34
C PHE A 168 -4.93 -6.86 -28.56
N HIS A 169 -5.31 -7.55 -27.49
CA HIS A 169 -5.68 -8.97 -27.57
C HIS A 169 -6.95 -9.22 -28.40
N THR A 170 -7.94 -8.33 -28.30
CA THR A 170 -9.19 -8.42 -29.08
C THR A 170 -9.03 -7.92 -30.52
N ARG A 171 -7.95 -7.21 -30.82
CA ARG A 171 -7.70 -6.51 -32.12
C ARG A 171 -8.82 -5.55 -32.52
N ASP A 172 -9.66 -5.16 -31.59
CA ASP A 172 -10.76 -4.21 -31.80
C ASP A 172 -10.40 -2.82 -31.25
N TRP A 173 -9.77 -2.00 -32.10
CA TRP A 173 -9.33 -0.65 -31.75
C TRP A 173 -10.51 0.32 -31.47
N GLN A 174 -11.74 -0.03 -31.92
CA GLN A 174 -12.90 0.80 -31.66
C GLN A 174 -13.26 0.82 -30.17
N LEU A 175 -12.91 -0.25 -29.42
CA LEU A 175 -13.05 -0.29 -27.97
C LEU A 175 -12.35 0.87 -27.27
N GLY A 176 -11.25 1.35 -27.82
CA GLY A 176 -10.47 2.48 -27.29
C GLY A 176 -11.19 3.83 -27.36
N ARG A 177 -12.16 4.00 -28.27
CA ARG A 177 -12.83 5.31 -28.49
C ARG A 177 -13.58 5.82 -27.26
N ASN A 178 -14.15 4.93 -26.46
CA ASN A 178 -14.90 5.29 -25.26
C ASN A 178 -14.02 5.83 -24.13
N PHE A 179 -12.72 5.55 -24.17
CA PHE A 179 -11.77 6.07 -23.17
C PHE A 179 -11.44 7.53 -23.34
N LYS A 180 -11.69 8.13 -24.54
CA LYS A 180 -11.35 9.53 -24.80
C LYS A 180 -9.91 9.87 -24.35
N PHE A 181 -8.93 9.03 -24.76
CA PHE A 181 -7.57 9.00 -24.22
C PHE A 181 -6.94 10.38 -24.05
N LEU A 182 -6.95 11.22 -25.08
CA LEU A 182 -6.33 12.54 -24.99
C LEU A 182 -6.96 13.39 -23.86
N ARG A 183 -8.30 13.49 -23.82
CA ARG A 183 -9.01 14.26 -22.81
C ARG A 183 -8.80 13.68 -21.40
N GLY A 184 -8.78 12.36 -21.30
CA GLY A 184 -8.58 11.66 -20.06
C GLY A 184 -7.17 11.82 -19.51
N ILE A 185 -6.15 11.68 -20.33
CA ILE A 185 -4.75 11.92 -19.94
C ILE A 185 -4.55 13.37 -19.51
N LEU A 186 -5.11 14.33 -20.27
CA LEU A 186 -5.06 15.74 -19.88
C LEU A 186 -5.73 15.98 -18.52
N LEU A 187 -6.90 15.39 -18.27
CA LEU A 187 -7.57 15.46 -16.96
C LEU A 187 -6.70 14.87 -15.85
N MET A 188 -6.14 13.67 -16.07
CA MET A 188 -5.26 13.01 -15.10
C MET A 188 -4.05 13.86 -14.77
N LEU A 189 -3.37 14.38 -15.79
CA LEU A 189 -2.20 15.24 -15.63
C LEU A 189 -2.56 16.57 -14.98
N ALA A 190 -3.71 17.17 -15.30
CA ALA A 190 -4.18 18.38 -14.65
C ALA A 190 -4.40 18.18 -13.14
N VAL A 191 -5.06 17.10 -12.75
CA VAL A 191 -5.26 16.78 -11.33
C VAL A 191 -3.93 16.55 -10.60
N VAL A 192 -2.99 15.83 -11.22
CA VAL A 192 -1.65 15.63 -10.65
C VAL A 192 -0.88 16.95 -10.57
N ALA A 193 -1.01 17.82 -11.57
CA ALA A 193 -0.31 19.11 -11.66
C ALA A 193 -0.77 20.09 -10.57
N ILE A 194 -2.03 20.05 -10.13
CA ILE A 194 -2.55 20.91 -9.05
C ILE A 194 -1.68 20.78 -7.79
N TRP A 195 -1.19 19.59 -7.48
CA TRP A 195 -0.25 19.39 -6.39
C TRP A 195 1.20 19.39 -6.88
N GLY A 196 1.49 18.76 -8.00
CA GLY A 196 2.84 18.51 -8.49
C GLY A 196 3.60 19.80 -8.82
N ILE A 197 2.94 20.78 -9.43
CA ILE A 197 3.58 22.07 -9.74
C ILE A 197 3.98 22.83 -8.47
N PRO A 198 3.08 23.06 -7.47
CA PRO A 198 3.48 23.66 -6.20
C PRO A 198 4.61 22.88 -5.49
N ALA A 199 4.57 21.55 -5.50
CA ALA A 199 5.60 20.73 -4.88
C ALA A 199 6.98 20.91 -5.58
N LEU A 200 7.01 20.98 -6.90
CA LEU A 200 8.24 21.22 -7.65
C LEU A 200 8.82 22.61 -7.41
N ILE A 201 7.97 23.63 -7.38
CA ILE A 201 8.39 25.01 -7.10
C ILE A 201 8.95 25.11 -5.68
N GLN A 202 8.22 24.60 -4.68
CA GLN A 202 8.60 24.70 -3.28
C GLN A 202 9.87 23.91 -2.93
N THR A 203 10.16 22.84 -3.68
CA THR A 203 11.37 22.01 -3.48
C THR A 203 12.47 22.28 -4.49
N HIS A 204 12.36 23.33 -5.31
CA HIS A 204 13.33 23.63 -6.36
C HIS A 204 13.65 22.42 -7.27
N GLY A 205 12.65 21.58 -7.54
CA GLY A 205 12.79 20.37 -8.37
C GLY A 205 13.29 19.12 -7.64
N GLU A 206 13.71 19.21 -6.37
CA GLU A 206 14.18 18.04 -5.60
C GLU A 206 13.14 16.94 -5.48
N PHE A 207 11.85 17.30 -5.41
CA PHE A 207 10.78 16.31 -5.36
C PHE A 207 10.78 15.42 -6.60
N PHE A 208 11.06 15.97 -7.79
CA PHE A 208 11.15 15.17 -9.01
C PHE A 208 12.40 14.29 -9.01
N ALA A 209 13.56 14.85 -8.67
CA ALA A 209 14.82 14.14 -8.66
C ALA A 209 14.83 12.96 -7.66
N ILE A 210 14.30 13.16 -6.46
CA ILE A 210 14.24 12.13 -5.40
C ILE A 210 13.00 11.24 -5.57
N GLY A 211 11.81 11.83 -5.69
CA GLY A 211 10.55 11.08 -5.73
C GLY A 211 10.41 10.22 -6.98
N ILE A 212 10.66 10.77 -8.16
CA ILE A 212 10.58 10.02 -9.42
C ILE A 212 11.94 9.43 -9.79
N GLY A 213 13.01 10.23 -9.78
CA GLY A 213 14.33 9.77 -10.19
C GLY A 213 14.84 8.62 -9.31
N ARG A 214 14.98 8.84 -8.01
CA ARG A 214 15.51 7.83 -7.09
C ARG A 214 14.49 6.75 -6.75
N HIS A 215 13.27 7.13 -6.32
CA HIS A 215 12.30 6.16 -5.77
C HIS A 215 11.45 5.43 -6.82
N VAL A 216 11.32 5.92 -8.05
CA VAL A 216 10.65 5.20 -9.13
C VAL A 216 11.67 4.58 -10.07
N ILE A 217 12.49 5.40 -10.76
CA ILE A 217 13.45 4.92 -11.76
C ILE A 217 14.57 4.13 -11.08
N GLY A 218 15.18 4.67 -10.02
CA GLY A 218 16.25 4.00 -9.28
C GLY A 218 15.83 2.65 -8.73
N ARG A 219 14.64 2.55 -8.09
CA ARG A 219 14.12 1.26 -7.59
C ARG A 219 13.77 0.27 -8.69
N SER A 220 13.45 0.73 -9.88
CA SER A 220 13.15 -0.14 -11.01
C SER A 220 14.42 -0.74 -11.61
N LEU A 221 15.51 0.02 -11.65
CA LEU A 221 16.77 -0.36 -12.30
C LEU A 221 17.81 -0.95 -11.33
N ALA A 222 17.77 -0.54 -10.06
CA ALA A 222 18.71 -0.97 -9.05
C ALA A 222 18.03 -1.37 -7.73
N THR A 223 18.71 -2.21 -6.95
CA THR A 223 18.24 -2.57 -5.61
C THR A 223 18.46 -1.41 -4.64
N MET A 224 17.42 -1.09 -3.87
CA MET A 224 17.49 -0.07 -2.84
C MET A 224 17.17 -0.64 -1.46
N GLU A 225 17.77 -0.06 -0.43
CA GLU A 225 17.51 -0.41 0.98
C GLU A 225 17.79 -1.90 1.32
N GLY A 226 18.65 -2.58 0.54
CA GLY A 226 18.96 -3.99 0.76
C GLY A 226 17.89 -4.99 0.32
N HIS A 227 16.80 -4.50 -0.34
CA HIS A 227 15.71 -5.34 -0.80
C HIS A 227 15.80 -5.61 -2.31
N GLY A 228 16.35 -6.77 -2.69
CA GLY A 228 16.43 -7.20 -4.09
C GLY A 228 17.75 -7.85 -4.46
N ALA A 229 18.05 -7.88 -5.77
CA ALA A 229 19.22 -8.58 -6.30
C ALA A 229 20.47 -7.70 -6.30
N SER A 230 21.51 -8.12 -5.63
CA SER A 230 22.83 -7.48 -5.66
C SER A 230 23.65 -7.82 -6.91
N SER A 231 23.24 -8.86 -7.67
CA SER A 231 23.87 -9.31 -8.90
C SER A 231 22.83 -9.79 -9.91
N PHE A 232 23.22 -9.91 -11.19
CA PHE A 232 22.34 -10.44 -12.24
C PHE A 232 21.86 -11.86 -11.96
N GLY A 233 22.72 -12.73 -11.43
CA GLY A 233 22.33 -14.09 -11.02
C GLY A 233 21.29 -14.09 -9.92
N MET A 234 21.43 -13.23 -8.90
CA MET A 234 20.42 -13.05 -7.85
C MET A 234 19.09 -12.50 -8.41
N TYR A 235 19.16 -11.59 -9.39
CA TYR A 235 17.97 -11.08 -10.07
C TYR A 235 17.18 -12.21 -10.75
N LEU A 236 17.85 -13.10 -11.48
CA LEU A 236 17.22 -14.26 -12.11
C LEU A 236 16.61 -15.22 -11.07
N LEU A 237 17.31 -15.46 -9.96
CA LEU A 237 16.82 -16.28 -8.85
C LEU A 237 15.56 -15.71 -8.21
N LEU A 238 15.43 -14.38 -8.17
CA LEU A 238 14.29 -13.69 -7.59
C LEU A 238 13.12 -13.47 -8.55
N LEU A 239 13.20 -13.89 -9.82
CA LEU A 239 12.06 -13.79 -10.76
C LEU A 239 10.78 -14.50 -10.23
N PRO A 240 10.84 -15.71 -9.63
CA PRO A 240 9.66 -16.37 -9.10
C PRO A 240 9.19 -15.83 -7.75
N PHE A 241 9.82 -14.81 -7.17
CA PHE A 241 9.56 -14.27 -5.84
C PHE A 241 8.07 -14.03 -5.56
N TYR A 242 7.35 -13.39 -6.50
CA TYR A 242 5.93 -13.07 -6.29
C TYR A 242 5.02 -14.29 -6.44
N PHE A 243 5.42 -15.30 -7.17
CA PHE A 243 4.68 -16.58 -7.24
C PHE A 243 4.77 -17.36 -5.92
N VAL A 244 5.83 -17.16 -5.14
CA VAL A 244 5.98 -17.74 -3.80
C VAL A 244 5.28 -16.86 -2.76
N THR A 245 5.54 -15.57 -2.76
CA THR A 245 5.01 -14.66 -1.72
C THR A 245 3.50 -14.49 -1.78
N ILE A 246 2.85 -14.73 -2.93
CA ILE A 246 1.38 -14.70 -3.03
C ILE A 246 0.72 -15.77 -2.15
N PHE A 247 1.36 -16.93 -1.96
CA PHE A 247 0.81 -17.98 -1.09
C PHE A 247 0.73 -17.53 0.36
N VAL A 248 1.68 -16.73 0.82
CA VAL A 248 1.67 -16.14 2.15
C VAL A 248 0.72 -14.93 2.18
N GLY A 249 0.87 -14.00 1.24
CA GLY A 249 0.11 -12.75 1.24
C GLY A 249 -1.40 -12.93 1.05
N PHE A 250 -1.81 -13.87 0.20
CA PHE A 250 -3.21 -14.18 -0.08
C PHE A 250 -3.79 -15.27 0.84
N PHE A 251 -3.01 -15.75 1.82
CA PHE A 251 -3.53 -16.71 2.81
C PHE A 251 -4.72 -16.13 3.59
N PRO A 252 -5.78 -16.93 3.89
CA PRO A 252 -5.90 -18.38 3.68
C PRO A 252 -6.40 -18.78 2.28
N TRP A 253 -6.76 -17.84 1.44
CA TRP A 253 -7.38 -18.11 0.14
C TRP A 253 -6.40 -18.70 -0.89
N SER A 254 -5.11 -18.53 -0.65
CA SER A 254 -4.06 -19.15 -1.46
C SER A 254 -4.18 -20.67 -1.55
N ILE A 255 -4.74 -21.33 -0.55
CA ILE A 255 -5.05 -22.78 -0.57
C ILE A 255 -5.98 -23.15 -1.74
N LYS A 256 -6.80 -22.19 -2.20
CA LYS A 256 -7.74 -22.39 -3.31
C LYS A 256 -7.15 -22.04 -4.70
N LEU A 257 -5.95 -21.48 -4.77
CA LEU A 257 -5.33 -21.10 -6.04
C LEU A 257 -5.08 -22.32 -6.97
N PRO A 258 -4.56 -23.46 -6.49
CA PRO A 258 -4.40 -24.62 -7.37
C PRO A 258 -5.72 -25.13 -7.95
N TRP A 259 -6.80 -25.10 -7.16
CA TRP A 259 -8.14 -25.42 -7.64
C TRP A 259 -8.61 -24.40 -8.70
N LEU A 260 -8.44 -23.10 -8.47
CA LEU A 260 -8.81 -22.06 -9.41
C LEU A 260 -8.06 -22.23 -10.76
N ILE A 261 -6.76 -22.50 -10.72
CA ILE A 261 -5.95 -22.76 -11.91
C ILE A 261 -6.50 -23.96 -12.70
N ARG A 262 -6.86 -25.07 -12.03
CA ARG A 262 -7.46 -26.24 -12.69
C ARG A 262 -8.79 -25.88 -13.36
N GLN A 263 -9.65 -25.08 -12.73
CA GLN A 263 -10.91 -24.63 -13.30
C GLN A 263 -10.71 -23.78 -14.56
N LEU A 264 -9.75 -22.85 -14.52
CA LEU A 264 -9.40 -22.00 -15.67
C LEU A 264 -8.87 -22.83 -16.86
N TRP A 265 -8.04 -23.84 -16.61
CA TRP A 265 -7.53 -24.74 -17.67
C TRP A 265 -8.61 -25.65 -18.25
N GLY A 266 -9.50 -26.19 -17.42
CA GLY A 266 -10.62 -26.99 -17.87
C GLY A 266 -11.57 -26.25 -18.80
N GLN A 267 -11.87 -24.98 -18.48
CA GLN A 267 -12.71 -24.13 -19.34
C GLN A 267 -12.04 -23.75 -20.67
N LYS A 268 -10.72 -23.68 -20.75
CA LYS A 268 -10.01 -23.40 -22.00
C LYS A 268 -10.22 -24.51 -23.03
N LYS A 269 -10.32 -25.77 -22.61
CA LYS A 269 -10.57 -26.92 -23.50
C LYS A 269 -11.98 -26.89 -24.08
N THR A 270 -13.00 -26.49 -23.31
CA THR A 270 -14.40 -26.41 -23.80
C THR A 270 -14.68 -25.16 -24.65
N ARG A 271 -13.91 -24.06 -24.47
CA ARG A 271 -14.09 -22.79 -25.18
C ARG A 271 -13.60 -22.77 -26.63
N ILE A 272 -12.79 -23.72 -27.06
CA ILE A 272 -12.34 -23.81 -28.47
C ILE A 272 -13.53 -24.10 -29.39
N ALA A 273 -14.63 -24.67 -28.85
CA ALA A 273 -15.84 -25.00 -29.61
C ALA A 273 -16.83 -23.80 -29.74
N ASP A 274 -16.69 -22.70 -28.96
CA ASP A 274 -17.70 -21.63 -28.90
C ASP A 274 -17.08 -20.25 -29.24
N SER A 275 -16.63 -20.13 -30.50
CA SER A 275 -15.88 -18.95 -30.99
C SER A 275 -16.74 -17.76 -31.45
N GLY A 276 -18.04 -17.72 -31.15
CA GLY A 276 -18.98 -16.72 -31.65
C GLY A 276 -19.03 -15.39 -30.87
N ASP A 277 -18.59 -15.35 -29.61
CA ASP A 277 -18.74 -14.15 -28.75
C ASP A 277 -17.50 -13.25 -28.79
N ARG A 278 -17.59 -12.15 -29.56
CA ARG A 278 -16.51 -11.13 -29.71
C ARG A 278 -16.34 -10.23 -28.48
N GLY A 279 -17.14 -10.39 -27.40
CA GLY A 279 -17.07 -9.55 -26.22
C GLY A 279 -15.86 -9.83 -25.33
N ILE A 280 -15.39 -8.79 -24.60
CA ILE A 280 -14.33 -8.96 -23.58
C ILE A 280 -14.92 -9.75 -22.41
N LYS A 281 -14.46 -11.00 -22.25
CA LYS A 281 -14.86 -11.84 -21.14
C LYS A 281 -14.20 -11.33 -19.85
N ILE A 282 -15.00 -11.14 -18.80
CA ILE A 282 -14.53 -10.60 -17.51
C ILE A 282 -13.35 -11.41 -16.93
N ASP A 283 -13.39 -12.75 -17.02
CA ASP A 283 -12.34 -13.58 -16.46
C ASP A 283 -10.99 -13.34 -17.18
N ASN A 284 -11.01 -13.12 -18.52
CA ASN A 284 -9.82 -12.76 -19.28
C ASN A 284 -9.29 -11.37 -18.88
N TYR A 285 -10.18 -10.39 -18.67
CA TYR A 285 -9.79 -9.05 -18.22
C TYR A 285 -9.16 -9.07 -16.83
N LEU A 286 -9.76 -9.81 -15.87
CA LEU A 286 -9.21 -9.98 -14.52
C LEU A 286 -7.83 -10.64 -14.58
N LEU A 287 -7.67 -11.70 -15.37
CA LEU A 287 -6.39 -12.39 -15.56
C LEU A 287 -5.35 -11.47 -16.19
N THR A 288 -5.74 -10.65 -17.19
CA THR A 288 -4.83 -9.67 -17.80
C THR A 288 -4.37 -8.64 -16.77
N GLY A 289 -5.27 -8.13 -15.92
CA GLY A 289 -4.92 -7.19 -14.85
C GLY A 289 -3.97 -7.80 -13.82
N ILE A 290 -4.25 -9.02 -13.38
CA ILE A 290 -3.36 -9.78 -12.47
C ILE A 290 -2.00 -9.96 -13.12
N ALA A 291 -1.95 -10.44 -14.37
CA ALA A 291 -0.71 -10.66 -15.10
C ALA A 291 0.11 -9.39 -15.26
N MET A 292 -0.52 -8.24 -15.61
CA MET A 292 0.18 -6.96 -15.73
C MET A 292 0.84 -6.52 -14.44
N ILE A 293 0.14 -6.67 -13.29
CA ILE A 293 0.70 -6.35 -11.97
C ILE A 293 1.90 -7.25 -11.68
N PHE A 294 1.76 -8.58 -11.88
CA PHE A 294 2.84 -9.52 -11.62
C PHE A 294 4.05 -9.30 -12.53
N VAL A 295 3.82 -9.12 -13.82
CA VAL A 295 4.91 -8.90 -14.80
C VAL A 295 5.69 -7.64 -14.44
N ILE A 296 5.01 -6.51 -14.20
CA ILE A 296 5.68 -5.25 -13.88
C ILE A 296 6.53 -5.40 -12.62
N PHE A 297 5.97 -5.92 -11.53
CA PHE A 297 6.75 -6.06 -10.31
C PHE A 297 7.81 -7.17 -10.37
N THR A 298 7.63 -8.19 -11.21
CA THR A 298 8.68 -9.19 -11.47
C THR A 298 9.86 -8.59 -12.21
N LEU A 299 9.63 -7.61 -13.09
CA LEU A 299 10.70 -6.91 -13.81
C LEU A 299 11.41 -5.85 -12.95
N VAL A 300 10.75 -5.28 -11.93
CA VAL A 300 11.37 -4.31 -11.01
C VAL A 300 12.45 -4.99 -10.16
N SER A 301 13.63 -4.37 -10.03
CA SER A 301 14.76 -4.94 -9.30
C SER A 301 14.53 -5.04 -7.79
N THR A 302 13.87 -4.05 -7.18
CA THR A 302 13.49 -4.07 -5.76
C THR A 302 12.30 -4.99 -5.53
N LYS A 303 12.44 -6.00 -4.66
CA LYS A 303 11.41 -7.00 -4.37
C LYS A 303 10.83 -6.80 -2.96
N LEU A 304 9.55 -6.44 -2.89
CA LEU A 304 8.81 -6.35 -1.63
C LEU A 304 7.53 -7.19 -1.70
N PRO A 305 7.23 -8.05 -0.71
CA PRO A 305 6.09 -8.98 -0.78
C PRO A 305 4.74 -8.32 -1.06
N HIS A 306 4.55 -7.09 -0.61
CA HIS A 306 3.29 -6.35 -0.75
C HIS A 306 3.08 -5.67 -2.11
N TYR A 307 4.02 -5.75 -3.02
CA TYR A 307 3.85 -5.13 -4.35
C TYR A 307 2.73 -5.78 -5.17
N THR A 308 2.40 -7.04 -4.90
CA THR A 308 1.29 -7.74 -5.55
C THR A 308 -0.08 -7.45 -4.92
N LEU A 309 -0.16 -6.71 -3.81
CA LEU A 309 -1.42 -6.38 -3.14
C LEU A 309 -2.50 -5.77 -4.07
N PRO A 310 -2.17 -4.91 -5.07
CA PRO A 310 -3.16 -4.42 -6.02
C PRO A 310 -3.82 -5.49 -6.90
N ALA A 311 -3.25 -6.69 -6.99
CA ALA A 311 -3.88 -7.81 -7.71
C ALA A 311 -4.96 -8.53 -6.88
N PHE A 312 -4.98 -8.35 -5.56
CA PHE A 312 -5.88 -9.09 -4.67
C PHE A 312 -7.38 -8.82 -4.94
N PRO A 313 -7.84 -7.60 -5.21
CA PRO A 313 -9.21 -7.36 -5.60
C PRO A 313 -9.63 -8.16 -6.84
N LEU A 314 -8.79 -8.19 -7.87
CA LEU A 314 -9.04 -8.92 -9.12
C LEU A 314 -9.06 -10.43 -8.88
N LEU A 315 -8.09 -10.93 -8.10
CA LEU A 315 -7.98 -12.34 -7.75
C LEU A 315 -9.16 -12.79 -6.87
N SER A 316 -9.61 -11.95 -5.95
CA SER A 316 -10.78 -12.20 -5.10
C SER A 316 -12.07 -12.31 -5.93
N LEU A 317 -12.26 -11.40 -6.88
CA LEU A 317 -13.39 -11.46 -7.82
C LEU A 317 -13.34 -12.73 -8.68
N LEU A 318 -12.19 -13.06 -9.22
CA LEU A 318 -12.01 -14.26 -10.05
C LEU A 318 -12.32 -15.53 -9.23
N LEU A 319 -11.80 -15.64 -8.01
CA LEU A 319 -12.00 -16.77 -7.12
C LEU A 319 -13.48 -16.91 -6.72
N ALA A 320 -14.13 -15.81 -6.30
CA ALA A 320 -15.54 -15.80 -5.92
C ALA A 320 -16.45 -16.21 -7.08
N ARG A 321 -16.20 -15.70 -8.30
CA ARG A 321 -16.96 -16.04 -9.50
C ARG A 321 -16.89 -17.52 -9.84
N HIS A 322 -15.70 -18.10 -9.84
CA HIS A 322 -15.50 -19.51 -10.13
C HIS A 322 -16.09 -20.41 -9.04
N TRP A 323 -15.97 -20.01 -7.78
CA TRP A 323 -16.57 -20.76 -6.68
C TRP A 323 -18.10 -20.76 -6.78
N GLN A 324 -18.74 -19.62 -6.97
CA GLN A 324 -20.21 -19.52 -7.08
C GLN A 324 -20.75 -20.37 -8.25
N ARG A 325 -20.09 -20.34 -9.40
CA ARG A 325 -20.46 -21.21 -10.54
C ARG A 325 -20.37 -22.70 -10.22
N THR A 326 -19.39 -23.09 -9.40
CA THR A 326 -19.20 -24.51 -9.07
C THR A 326 -20.15 -24.95 -7.95
N ALA A 327 -20.43 -24.07 -6.98
CA ALA A 327 -21.34 -24.33 -5.87
C ALA A 327 -22.78 -24.60 -6.33
N THR A 328 -23.25 -23.85 -7.34
CA THR A 328 -24.58 -24.05 -7.93
C THR A 328 -24.73 -25.39 -8.65
N VAL A 329 -23.63 -25.95 -9.18
CA VAL A 329 -23.66 -27.20 -9.95
C VAL A 329 -23.47 -28.44 -9.07
N LYS A 330 -22.72 -28.35 -7.96
CA LYS A 330 -22.25 -29.53 -7.22
C LYS A 330 -22.69 -29.66 -5.77
N ASN A 331 -23.49 -28.77 -5.24
CA ASN A 331 -23.83 -28.73 -3.79
C ASN A 331 -22.60 -28.81 -2.82
N HIS A 332 -21.39 -28.49 -3.29
CA HIS A 332 -20.13 -28.61 -2.57
C HIS A 332 -19.70 -27.24 -1.97
N GLY A 333 -20.61 -26.62 -1.17
CA GLY A 333 -20.42 -25.24 -0.71
C GLY A 333 -19.62 -25.04 0.58
N SER A 334 -19.29 -26.08 1.35
CA SER A 334 -18.94 -25.91 2.77
C SER A 334 -17.56 -25.33 3.08
N SER A 335 -16.57 -25.43 2.20
CA SER A 335 -15.19 -25.05 2.56
C SER A 335 -14.90 -23.55 2.58
N PHE A 336 -15.56 -22.73 1.75
CA PHE A 336 -15.33 -21.28 1.73
C PHE A 336 -15.86 -20.55 2.97
N PRO A 337 -17.11 -20.79 3.42
CA PRO A 337 -17.60 -20.24 4.69
C PRO A 337 -16.75 -20.63 5.88
N THR A 338 -16.33 -21.90 5.97
CA THR A 338 -15.46 -22.39 7.03
C THR A 338 -14.12 -21.65 7.04
N ILE A 339 -13.45 -21.49 5.88
CA ILE A 339 -12.21 -20.72 5.77
C ILE A 339 -12.44 -19.27 6.18
N ALA A 340 -13.56 -18.64 5.77
CA ALA A 340 -13.85 -17.25 6.12
C ALA A 340 -14.02 -17.06 7.61
N ILE A 341 -14.83 -17.91 8.27
CA ILE A 341 -15.09 -17.84 9.72
C ILE A 341 -13.78 -18.08 10.49
N SER A 342 -13.05 -19.16 10.15
CA SER A 342 -11.77 -19.48 10.81
C SER A 342 -10.76 -18.34 10.63
N ALA A 343 -10.62 -17.78 9.45
CA ALA A 343 -9.74 -16.64 9.20
C ALA A 343 -10.17 -15.41 9.99
N ALA A 344 -11.47 -15.08 10.02
CA ALA A 344 -11.97 -13.95 10.81
C ALA A 344 -11.64 -14.11 12.29
N CYS A 345 -11.91 -15.30 12.88
CA CYS A 345 -11.57 -15.58 14.27
C CYS A 345 -10.07 -15.45 14.55
N VAL A 346 -9.22 -16.01 13.68
CA VAL A 346 -7.76 -15.92 13.80
C VAL A 346 -7.28 -14.49 13.71
N TRP A 347 -7.77 -13.70 12.73
CA TRP A 347 -7.37 -12.30 12.58
C TRP A 347 -7.84 -11.42 13.73
N VAL A 348 -9.02 -11.67 14.30
CA VAL A 348 -9.49 -10.97 15.50
C VAL A 348 -8.59 -11.33 16.69
N ALA A 349 -8.30 -12.61 16.91
CA ALA A 349 -7.41 -13.04 17.98
C ALA A 349 -6.01 -12.43 17.84
N ILE A 350 -5.42 -12.45 16.65
CA ILE A 350 -4.14 -11.81 16.34
C ILE A 350 -4.21 -10.30 16.61
N ALA A 351 -5.30 -9.63 16.20
CA ALA A 351 -5.45 -8.19 16.39
C ALA A 351 -5.51 -7.77 17.87
N LEU A 352 -6.05 -8.62 18.72
CA LEU A 352 -6.21 -8.33 20.15
C LEU A 352 -4.98 -8.75 20.95
N VAL A 353 -4.37 -9.90 20.63
CA VAL A 353 -3.30 -10.51 21.45
C VAL A 353 -1.91 -10.03 21.02
N VAL A 354 -1.63 -9.97 19.71
CA VAL A 354 -0.27 -9.74 19.23
C VAL A 354 0.25 -8.32 19.53
N PRO A 355 -0.51 -7.21 19.32
CA PRO A 355 0.03 -5.87 19.53
C PRO A 355 0.53 -5.61 20.95
N PRO A 356 -0.22 -5.89 22.04
CA PRO A 356 0.27 -5.66 23.39
C PRO A 356 1.46 -6.58 23.76
N PHE A 357 1.51 -7.78 23.20
CA PHE A 357 2.64 -8.69 23.42
C PHE A 357 3.90 -8.19 22.69
N VAL A 358 3.78 -7.78 21.43
CA VAL A 358 4.91 -7.35 20.62
C VAL A 358 5.39 -5.96 21.03
N ALA A 359 4.53 -5.08 21.56
CA ALA A 359 4.90 -3.74 22.03
C ALA A 359 6.06 -3.74 23.03
N ARG A 360 6.18 -4.80 23.84
CA ARG A 360 7.27 -4.96 24.81
C ARG A 360 8.65 -5.22 24.18
N PHE A 361 8.70 -5.52 22.88
CA PHE A 361 9.96 -5.72 22.13
C PHE A 361 10.38 -4.49 21.33
N PHE A 362 9.57 -3.41 21.32
CA PHE A 362 9.91 -2.16 20.63
C PHE A 362 10.70 -1.24 21.53
N PRO A 363 12.03 -1.08 21.30
CA PRO A 363 12.88 -0.32 22.21
C PRO A 363 12.48 1.15 22.33
N ALA A 364 12.08 1.80 21.25
CA ALA A 364 11.62 3.20 21.29
C ALA A 364 10.39 3.41 22.18
N TYR A 365 9.42 2.47 22.13
CA TYR A 365 8.23 2.52 22.99
C TYR A 365 8.58 2.28 24.46
N GLN A 366 9.45 1.33 24.76
CA GLN A 366 9.91 1.02 26.11
C GLN A 366 10.64 2.21 26.73
N LEU A 367 11.64 2.75 26.03
CA LEU A 367 12.37 3.94 26.46
C LEU A 367 11.43 5.11 26.74
N PHE A 368 10.47 5.36 25.84
CA PHE A 368 9.48 6.40 26.06
C PHE A 368 8.62 6.14 27.29
N ARG A 369 8.10 4.93 27.46
CA ARG A 369 7.24 4.58 28.59
C ARG A 369 7.94 4.76 29.94
N GLU A 370 9.20 4.36 30.03
CA GLU A 370 9.99 4.45 31.25
C GLU A 370 10.46 5.87 31.57
N SER A 371 10.82 6.64 30.55
CA SER A 371 11.33 8.01 30.72
C SER A 371 10.26 9.09 30.74
N ARG A 372 9.01 8.79 30.32
CA ARG A 372 7.95 9.79 30.06
C ARG A 372 7.67 10.75 31.22
N ALA A 373 7.80 10.29 32.47
CA ALA A 373 7.58 11.10 33.66
C ALA A 373 8.66 12.17 33.87
N HIS A 374 9.82 12.01 33.24
CA HIS A 374 10.98 12.91 33.34
C HIS A 374 11.17 13.75 32.07
N LEU A 375 10.36 13.55 31.04
CA LEU A 375 10.45 14.34 29.82
C LEU A 375 9.83 15.73 30.00
N GLN A 376 10.56 16.75 29.57
CA GLN A 376 10.11 18.13 29.56
C GLN A 376 9.93 18.62 28.12
N THR A 377 8.96 19.49 27.90
CA THR A 377 8.61 20.01 26.57
C THR A 377 9.78 20.66 25.84
N ARG A 378 10.66 21.36 26.61
CA ARG A 378 11.83 22.09 26.08
C ARG A 378 13.06 21.21 25.83
N MET A 379 13.00 19.92 26.16
CA MET A 379 14.12 19.01 25.97
C MET A 379 14.55 18.91 24.51
N GLN A 380 15.86 18.86 24.31
CA GLN A 380 16.46 18.43 23.04
C GLN A 380 16.85 16.98 23.15
N PHE A 381 16.84 16.25 22.04
CA PHE A 381 17.20 14.86 22.07
C PHE A 381 17.99 14.41 20.83
N GLY A 382 18.82 13.39 21.03
CA GLY A 382 19.65 12.83 20.00
C GLY A 382 19.73 11.31 20.10
N SER A 383 20.26 10.69 19.06
CA SER A 383 20.51 9.26 19.06
C SER A 383 21.82 8.93 18.35
N VAL A 384 22.52 7.93 18.89
CA VAL A 384 23.75 7.36 18.33
C VAL A 384 23.43 5.97 17.78
N GLU A 385 23.68 5.74 16.50
CA GLU A 385 23.53 4.44 15.82
C GLU A 385 22.11 3.84 15.81
N PHE A 386 21.09 4.53 16.40
CA PHE A 386 19.72 4.07 16.46
C PHE A 386 18.76 5.15 15.96
N GLU A 387 18.22 4.96 14.75
CA GLU A 387 17.45 5.98 14.01
C GLU A 387 16.09 5.44 13.53
N GLU A 388 15.35 4.78 14.40
CA GLU A 388 14.00 4.35 14.03
C GLU A 388 13.00 5.52 14.01
N PRO A 389 12.11 5.59 13.03
CA PRO A 389 11.02 6.59 12.99
C PRO A 389 10.14 6.59 14.24
N SER A 390 10.02 5.44 14.92
CA SER A 390 9.29 5.28 16.17
C SER A 390 9.85 6.15 17.31
N VAL A 391 11.17 6.41 17.35
CA VAL A 391 11.78 7.34 18.30
C VAL A 391 11.19 8.74 18.14
N VAL A 392 11.15 9.24 16.91
CA VAL A 392 10.56 10.55 16.62
C VAL A 392 9.08 10.56 16.96
N TRP A 393 8.33 9.51 16.61
CA TRP A 393 6.90 9.39 16.86
C TRP A 393 6.57 9.48 18.35
N TYR A 394 7.19 8.67 19.20
CA TYR A 394 6.87 8.63 20.62
C TYR A 394 7.38 9.85 21.36
N PHE A 395 8.65 10.23 21.18
CA PHE A 395 9.23 11.30 21.97
C PHE A 395 8.67 12.67 21.60
N ARG A 396 8.38 12.96 20.34
CA ARG A 396 7.78 14.22 19.92
C ARG A 396 6.33 14.42 20.39
N SER A 397 5.69 13.41 20.93
CA SER A 397 4.42 13.58 21.63
C SER A 397 4.55 14.40 22.94
N ARG A 398 5.77 14.51 23.48
CA ARG A 398 6.07 15.21 24.74
C ARG A 398 7.15 16.28 24.60
N VAL A 399 8.03 16.14 23.64
CA VAL A 399 9.22 17.00 23.45
C VAL A 399 9.10 17.76 22.14
N GLN A 400 9.28 19.08 22.15
CA GLN A 400 9.19 19.91 20.94
C GLN A 400 10.45 19.84 20.05
N GLY A 401 11.58 19.40 20.60
CA GLY A 401 12.84 19.23 19.87
C GLY A 401 12.74 18.21 18.74
N PHE A 402 13.71 18.26 17.83
CA PHE A 402 13.87 17.28 16.76
C PHE A 402 14.99 16.30 17.11
N LEU A 403 14.87 15.06 16.64
CA LEU A 403 15.91 14.05 16.81
C LEU A 403 17.19 14.49 16.08
N THR A 404 18.26 14.70 16.83
CA THR A 404 19.59 14.99 16.29
C THR A 404 20.36 13.70 16.11
N ARG A 405 20.89 13.49 14.90
CA ARG A 405 21.80 12.38 14.63
C ARG A 405 23.16 12.68 15.22
N LEU A 406 23.63 11.81 16.09
CA LEU A 406 24.87 11.96 16.81
C LEU A 406 25.81 10.79 16.52
N ASN A 407 27.10 11.05 16.61
CA ASN A 407 28.14 10.04 16.69
C ASN A 407 28.75 10.02 18.11
N LYS A 408 29.70 9.11 18.37
CA LYS A 408 30.33 8.96 19.69
C LYS A 408 30.94 10.26 20.21
N LYS A 409 31.59 11.05 19.34
CA LYS A 409 32.22 12.33 19.73
C LYS A 409 31.17 13.41 20.00
N THR A 410 30.23 13.58 19.08
CA THR A 410 29.20 14.63 19.18
C THR A 410 28.15 14.36 20.26
N ALA A 411 27.99 13.13 20.74
CA ALA A 411 27.07 12.79 21.81
C ALA A 411 27.49 13.38 23.17
N VAL A 412 28.78 13.35 23.47
CA VAL A 412 29.34 13.95 24.69
C VAL A 412 29.19 15.47 24.64
N ASP A 413 29.56 16.11 23.53
CA ASP A 413 29.40 17.53 23.32
C ASP A 413 27.93 17.97 23.38
N PHE A 414 27.04 17.15 22.85
CA PHE A 414 25.60 17.39 22.92
C PHE A 414 25.10 17.39 24.37
N MET A 415 25.53 16.46 25.20
CA MET A 415 25.13 16.33 26.59
C MET A 415 25.81 17.34 27.53
N SER A 416 26.99 17.84 27.16
CA SER A 416 27.69 18.88 27.94
C SER A 416 27.04 20.26 27.86
N LYS A 417 26.29 20.56 26.77
CA LYS A 417 25.62 21.86 26.60
C LYS A 417 24.59 22.12 27.71
N PRO A 418 24.32 23.39 28.08
CA PRO A 418 23.34 23.73 29.10
C PRO A 418 21.91 23.38 28.66
N GLY A 419 21.04 23.13 29.67
CA GLY A 419 19.62 22.88 29.49
C GLY A 419 19.24 21.40 29.36
N PRO A 420 17.93 21.09 29.51
CA PRO A 420 17.43 19.75 29.61
C PRO A 420 17.54 19.00 28.25
N ARG A 421 18.09 17.83 28.29
CA ARG A 421 18.32 16.99 27.06
C ARG A 421 18.48 15.54 27.37
N PHE A 422 18.32 14.70 26.36
CA PHE A 422 18.63 13.28 26.46
C PHE A 422 19.22 12.73 25.17
N VAL A 423 19.95 11.62 25.31
CA VAL A 423 20.51 10.88 24.19
C VAL A 423 20.16 9.40 24.32
N ILE A 424 19.82 8.77 23.19
CA ILE A 424 19.64 7.32 23.09
C ILE A 424 20.92 6.76 22.50
N VAL A 425 21.54 5.84 23.21
CA VAL A 425 22.82 5.24 22.84
C VAL A 425 22.79 3.72 23.01
N PRO A 426 23.55 2.95 22.24
CA PRO A 426 23.80 1.53 22.55
C PRO A 426 24.35 1.37 23.97
N THR A 427 23.81 0.44 24.74
CA THR A 427 24.21 0.22 26.16
C THR A 427 25.70 0.02 26.34
N PRO A 428 26.43 -0.72 25.47
CA PRO A 428 27.90 -0.84 25.61
C PRO A 428 28.65 0.49 25.51
N LEU A 429 28.09 1.48 24.81
CA LEU A 429 28.71 2.79 24.67
C LEU A 429 28.49 3.72 25.87
N VAL A 430 27.55 3.39 26.77
CA VAL A 430 27.24 4.24 27.94
C VAL A 430 28.47 4.44 28.83
N GLN A 431 29.22 3.38 29.13
CA GLN A 431 30.41 3.46 29.96
C GLN A 431 31.55 4.25 29.29
N THR A 432 31.67 4.13 27.96
CA THR A 432 32.69 4.85 27.18
C THR A 432 32.38 6.34 27.08
N LEU A 433 31.10 6.70 26.91
CA LEU A 433 30.66 8.09 26.74
C LEU A 433 30.48 8.82 28.09
N PHE A 434 30.07 8.09 29.13
CA PHE A 434 29.77 8.62 30.47
C PHE A 434 30.43 7.75 31.55
N PRO A 435 31.77 7.73 31.65
CA PRO A 435 32.52 6.77 32.46
C PRO A 435 32.19 6.84 33.96
N ASN A 436 31.93 8.02 34.49
CA ASN A 436 31.70 8.24 35.92
C ASN A 436 30.20 8.19 36.31
N ARG A 437 29.31 7.87 35.37
CA ARG A 437 27.85 7.92 35.58
C ARG A 437 27.43 9.08 36.50
N PRO A 438 27.60 10.33 36.08
CA PRO A 438 27.30 11.50 36.91
C PRO A 438 25.90 11.38 37.53
N GLN A 439 25.75 11.71 38.81
CA GLN A 439 24.47 11.63 39.53
C GLN A 439 23.42 12.58 38.97
N THR A 440 23.85 13.57 38.19
CA THR A 440 22.99 14.50 37.41
C THR A 440 22.30 13.86 36.23
N LEU A 441 22.74 12.64 35.80
CA LEU A 441 22.20 11.93 34.67
C LEU A 441 21.33 10.75 35.14
N ARG A 442 20.17 10.59 34.52
CA ARG A 442 19.29 9.43 34.72
C ARG A 442 19.45 8.48 33.55
N TYR A 443 19.44 7.18 33.86
CA TYR A 443 19.70 6.11 32.90
C TYR A 443 18.49 5.18 32.82
N PHE A 444 17.96 4.97 31.61
CA PHE A 444 16.84 4.05 31.33
C PHE A 444 17.33 3.01 30.33
N PRO A 445 17.81 1.84 30.79
CA PRO A 445 18.22 0.78 29.91
C PRO A 445 17.01 0.04 29.33
N THR A 446 17.11 -0.44 28.10
CA THR A 446 16.11 -1.29 27.47
C THR A 446 16.74 -2.31 26.55
N HIS A 447 16.10 -3.44 26.42
CA HIS A 447 16.43 -4.49 25.46
C HIS A 447 15.26 -4.65 24.48
N GLY A 448 15.56 -4.76 23.17
CA GLY A 448 14.51 -4.87 22.19
C GLY A 448 15.01 -5.33 20.82
N PHE A 449 14.12 -5.25 19.84
CA PHE A 449 14.40 -5.67 18.47
C PHE A 449 14.27 -4.49 17.50
N ASN A 450 15.35 -4.21 16.79
CA ASN A 450 15.35 -3.21 15.70
C ASN A 450 14.79 -3.86 14.45
N ILE A 451 13.51 -3.61 14.15
CA ILE A 451 12.80 -4.21 13.02
C ILE A 451 13.46 -3.89 11.67
N PRO A 452 13.78 -2.61 11.34
CA PRO A 452 14.42 -2.27 10.08
C PRO A 452 15.75 -3.00 9.82
N LYS A 453 16.52 -3.25 10.89
CA LYS A 453 17.83 -3.92 10.79
C LYS A 453 17.76 -5.43 11.06
N GLY A 454 16.61 -5.96 11.50
CA GLY A 454 16.44 -7.38 11.82
C GLY A 454 17.36 -7.88 12.95
N LYS A 455 17.71 -7.01 13.93
CA LYS A 455 18.69 -7.32 14.99
C LYS A 455 18.17 -6.97 16.38
N GLN A 456 18.55 -7.74 17.36
CA GLN A 456 18.43 -7.37 18.76
C GLN A 456 19.33 -6.18 19.07
N VAL A 457 18.85 -5.28 19.93
CA VAL A 457 19.58 -4.08 20.34
C VAL A 457 19.39 -3.85 21.84
N ASP A 458 20.50 -3.50 22.49
CA ASP A 458 20.55 -3.05 23.87
C ASP A 458 20.80 -1.54 23.85
N LEU A 459 19.84 -0.78 24.33
CA LEU A 459 19.84 0.67 24.31
C LEU A 459 19.71 1.23 25.72
N ALA A 460 20.26 2.41 25.92
CA ALA A 460 20.02 3.20 27.10
C ALA A 460 19.67 4.63 26.70
N LEU A 461 18.63 5.19 27.33
CA LEU A 461 18.34 6.61 27.29
C LEU A 461 19.05 7.26 28.46
N VAL A 462 19.94 8.20 28.18
CA VAL A 462 20.66 9.01 29.16
C VAL A 462 20.05 10.40 29.17
N LEU A 463 19.47 10.80 30.30
CA LEU A 463 18.68 12.03 30.46
C LEU A 463 19.35 12.98 31.45
N LYS A 464 19.47 14.24 31.05
CA LYS A 464 19.89 15.39 31.85
C LYS A 464 18.68 16.29 32.05
N SER A 465 18.34 16.59 33.31
CA SER A 465 17.15 17.38 33.66
C SER A 465 17.40 18.90 33.66
N GLU A 466 18.65 19.31 33.78
CA GLU A 466 19.11 20.72 33.89
C GLU A 466 20.30 20.99 32.95
#